data_090c26fd18637a62aa7d31a553eed926
#
_entry.id   090c26fd18637a62aa7d31a553eed926
#
_cell.length_a   1.000
_cell.length_b   1.000
_cell.length_c   1.000
_cell.angle_alpha   90.00
_cell.angle_beta   90.00
_cell.angle_gamma   90.00
#
_symmetry.space_group_name_H-M   'P 1'
#
loop_
_entity.id
_entity.type
_entity.pdbx_description
1 polymer ?
#
loop_
_entity_poly.entity_id
_entity_poly.type
_entity_poly.pdbx_seq_one_letter_code
_entity_poly.pdbx_strand_id
1 'polypeptide(L)'
;MCIRDRPHTSSGRVPTDKGYRMFVDRISEIKPLSAAERRAILSVLDSGVDLDDVLRRSVRLLAQLTRQVAVIQYPVLSAATVRHLEVVTLSPSRLLLVVIVDNGRVEQRMVALSEDHDEDEIARLRDLFSAALHGKRLEAASAAVAELANSAPEDLRGAVLNIATVLVETLVERGDDRLV
;
A
#
# COMPACT_ATOMS: atom_id res chain seq x y z
N MET A 1 37.77 -22.29 29.73
CA MET A 1 36.33 -22.02 29.83
C MET A 1 35.63 -22.71 28.66
N CYS A 2 34.83 -23.77 28.92
CA CYS A 2 34.26 -24.63 27.86
C CYS A 2 33.07 -23.94 27.18
N ILE A 3 33.01 -24.06 25.84
CA ILE A 3 31.93 -23.57 25.01
C ILE A 3 30.74 -24.54 25.02
N ARG A 4 30.95 -25.79 25.43
CA ARG A 4 29.95 -26.87 25.52
C ARG A 4 30.03 -27.56 26.87
N ASP A 5 28.88 -27.85 27.44
CA ASP A 5 28.73 -28.58 28.70
C ASP A 5 28.02 -29.92 28.48
N ARG A 6 28.20 -30.87 29.40
CA ARG A 6 27.52 -32.16 29.43
C ARG A 6 26.67 -32.25 30.71
N PRO A 7 25.38 -32.09 30.62
CA PRO A 7 24.51 -32.29 31.80
C PRO A 7 24.52 -33.74 32.34
N HIS A 8 24.74 -34.73 31.45
CA HIS A 8 24.89 -36.16 31.81
C HIS A 8 25.81 -36.87 30.83
N THR A 9 26.43 -37.96 31.26
CA THR A 9 27.36 -38.76 30.46
C THR A 9 26.76 -39.42 29.22
N SER A 10 25.44 -39.63 29.21
CA SER A 10 24.66 -40.23 28.11
C SER A 10 23.92 -39.22 27.22
N SER A 11 23.84 -37.95 27.61
CA SER A 11 23.22 -36.91 26.83
C SER A 11 24.24 -36.18 25.95
N GLY A 12 23.82 -35.73 24.77
CA GLY A 12 24.66 -34.97 23.87
C GLY A 12 25.25 -33.71 24.52
N ARG A 13 26.08 -32.97 23.79
CA ARG A 13 26.65 -31.71 24.27
C ARG A 13 25.71 -30.56 24.02
N VAL A 14 25.36 -29.81 25.06
CA VAL A 14 24.57 -28.59 24.99
C VAL A 14 25.48 -27.36 24.95
N PRO A 15 25.25 -26.35 24.12
CA PRO A 15 26.03 -25.12 24.16
C PRO A 15 25.83 -24.38 25.48
N THR A 16 26.88 -23.81 26.03
CA THR A 16 26.79 -22.86 27.15
C THR A 16 26.32 -21.51 26.67
N ASP A 17 25.88 -20.60 27.56
CA ASP A 17 25.53 -19.22 27.23
C ASP A 17 26.60 -18.51 26.38
N LYS A 18 27.87 -18.77 26.68
CA LYS A 18 28.98 -18.27 25.87
C LYS A 18 29.00 -18.89 24.48
N GLY A 19 28.64 -20.16 24.34
CA GLY A 19 28.51 -20.84 23.06
C GLY A 19 27.39 -20.25 22.21
N TYR A 20 26.24 -19.97 22.82
CA TYR A 20 25.12 -19.29 22.14
C TYR A 20 25.51 -17.86 21.71
N ARG A 21 26.16 -17.08 22.55
CA ARG A 21 26.63 -15.72 22.19
C ARG A 21 27.57 -15.75 20.99
N MET A 22 28.59 -16.62 21.03
CA MET A 22 29.51 -16.77 19.89
C MET A 22 28.80 -17.22 18.61
N PHE A 23 27.77 -18.03 18.73
CA PHE A 23 26.98 -18.46 17.57
C PHE A 23 26.19 -17.30 17.01
N VAL A 24 25.51 -16.51 17.85
CA VAL A 24 24.77 -15.32 17.45
C VAL A 24 25.68 -14.27 16.82
N ASP A 25 26.85 -14.00 17.43
CA ASP A 25 27.83 -13.06 16.89
C ASP A 25 28.30 -13.50 15.49
N ARG A 26 28.48 -14.81 15.28
CA ARG A 26 28.94 -15.37 14.01
C ARG A 26 27.84 -15.36 12.92
N ILE A 27 26.57 -15.52 13.32
CA ILE A 27 25.42 -15.38 12.40
C ILE A 27 25.23 -13.91 11.99
N SER A 28 25.59 -12.98 12.88
CA SER A 28 25.50 -11.53 12.63
C SER A 28 26.57 -11.01 11.65
N GLU A 29 27.58 -11.81 11.31
CA GLU A 29 28.54 -11.51 10.25
C GLU A 29 27.89 -11.72 8.88
N ILE A 30 27.10 -10.74 8.47
CA ILE A 30 26.49 -10.72 7.12
C ILE A 30 27.61 -10.54 6.10
N LYS A 31 27.80 -11.54 5.24
CA LYS A 31 28.73 -11.40 4.12
C LYS A 31 28.28 -10.22 3.24
N PRO A 32 29.13 -9.19 3.06
CA PRO A 32 28.77 -8.06 2.24
C PRO A 32 28.49 -8.50 0.80
N LEU A 33 27.47 -7.91 0.19
CA LEU A 33 27.14 -8.15 -1.21
C LEU A 33 28.32 -7.77 -2.10
N SER A 34 28.63 -8.62 -3.08
CA SER A 34 29.59 -8.30 -4.14
C SER A 34 29.10 -7.11 -4.96
N ALA A 35 30.00 -6.42 -5.64
CA ALA A 35 29.64 -5.30 -6.52
C ALA A 35 28.70 -5.72 -7.67
N ALA A 36 28.77 -6.97 -8.12
CA ALA A 36 27.91 -7.51 -9.15
C ALA A 36 26.49 -7.76 -8.61
N GLU A 37 26.35 -8.38 -7.43
CA GLU A 37 25.06 -8.61 -6.76
C GLU A 37 24.37 -7.28 -6.44
N ARG A 38 25.09 -6.31 -5.89
CA ARG A 38 24.55 -4.97 -5.62
C ARG A 38 23.99 -4.30 -6.89
N ARG A 39 24.76 -4.34 -8.00
CA ARG A 39 24.30 -3.78 -9.28
C ARG A 39 23.06 -4.48 -9.82
N ALA A 40 23.01 -5.81 -9.73
CA ALA A 40 21.85 -6.58 -10.16
C ALA A 40 20.58 -6.23 -9.34
N ILE A 41 20.71 -6.11 -8.02
CA ILE A 41 19.60 -5.70 -7.14
C ILE A 41 19.14 -4.28 -7.49
N LEU A 42 20.06 -3.33 -7.61
CA LEU A 42 19.71 -1.95 -7.94
C LEU A 42 19.02 -1.86 -9.32
N SER A 43 19.49 -2.58 -10.32
CA SER A 43 18.87 -2.56 -11.66
C SER A 43 17.41 -3.08 -11.64
N VAL A 44 17.09 -4.03 -10.79
CA VAL A 44 15.71 -4.53 -10.62
C VAL A 44 14.83 -3.50 -9.91
N LEU A 45 15.37 -2.81 -8.91
CA LEU A 45 14.63 -1.80 -8.15
C LEU A 45 14.42 -0.51 -8.95
N ASP A 46 15.47 -0.03 -9.63
CA ASP A 46 15.43 1.21 -10.42
C ASP A 46 14.51 1.12 -11.65
N SER A 47 14.18 -0.08 -12.10
CA SER A 47 13.27 -0.29 -13.23
C SER A 47 11.77 -0.22 -12.84
N GLY A 48 11.44 0.02 -11.59
CA GLY A 48 10.06 0.17 -11.14
C GLY A 48 9.43 1.48 -11.60
N VAL A 49 8.20 1.41 -12.11
CA VAL A 49 7.47 2.58 -12.64
C VAL A 49 6.74 3.31 -11.51
N ASP A 50 6.24 2.58 -10.53
CA ASP A 50 5.54 3.11 -9.36
C ASP A 50 5.91 2.33 -8.09
N LEU A 51 5.41 2.78 -6.94
CA LEU A 51 5.70 2.16 -5.64
C LEU A 51 5.24 0.69 -5.60
N ASP A 52 4.08 0.39 -6.16
CA ASP A 52 3.50 -0.96 -6.14
C ASP A 52 4.38 -1.93 -6.95
N ASP A 53 4.85 -1.52 -8.13
CA ASP A 53 5.75 -2.31 -8.96
C ASP A 53 7.11 -2.55 -8.27
N VAL A 54 7.68 -1.51 -7.63
CA VAL A 54 8.91 -1.64 -6.83
C VAL A 54 8.72 -2.65 -5.70
N LEU A 55 7.63 -2.56 -4.95
CA LEU A 55 7.35 -3.46 -3.83
C LEU A 55 7.14 -4.91 -4.30
N ARG A 56 6.36 -5.14 -5.36
CA ARG A 56 6.16 -6.48 -5.95
C ARG A 56 7.47 -7.10 -6.44
N ARG A 57 8.34 -6.33 -7.07
CA ARG A 57 9.67 -6.78 -7.52
C ARG A 57 10.55 -7.11 -6.32
N SER A 58 10.51 -6.28 -5.28
CA SER A 58 11.28 -6.50 -4.05
C SER A 58 10.90 -7.80 -3.36
N VAL A 59 9.59 -8.10 -3.23
CA VAL A 59 9.10 -9.37 -2.64
C VAL A 59 9.60 -10.57 -3.45
N ARG A 60 9.45 -10.53 -4.78
CA ARG A 60 9.91 -11.61 -5.65
C ARG A 60 11.42 -11.82 -5.56
N LEU A 61 12.19 -10.74 -5.58
CA LEU A 61 13.64 -10.80 -5.45
C LEU A 61 14.07 -11.40 -4.11
N LEU A 62 13.47 -10.96 -3.00
CA LEU A 62 13.74 -11.49 -1.67
C LEU A 62 13.40 -12.99 -1.58
N ALA A 63 12.22 -13.40 -2.06
CA ALA A 63 11.81 -14.80 -2.05
C ALA A 63 12.78 -15.69 -2.87
N GLN A 64 13.23 -15.21 -4.03
CA GLN A 64 14.19 -15.92 -4.87
C GLN A 64 15.58 -16.02 -4.23
N LEU A 65 16.09 -14.94 -3.66
CA LEU A 65 17.41 -14.90 -3.04
C LEU A 65 17.48 -15.76 -1.77
N THR A 66 16.44 -15.70 -0.95
CA THR A 66 16.39 -16.41 0.33
C THR A 66 15.84 -17.83 0.22
N ARG A 67 15.13 -18.14 -0.87
CA ARG A 67 14.32 -19.36 -1.04
C ARG A 67 13.29 -19.54 0.09
N GLN A 68 12.76 -18.42 0.55
CA GLN A 68 11.73 -18.35 1.60
C GLN A 68 10.53 -17.56 1.11
N VAL A 69 9.42 -17.64 1.82
CA VAL A 69 8.28 -16.75 1.62
C VAL A 69 8.69 -15.35 2.05
N ALA A 70 8.51 -14.38 1.17
CA ALA A 70 8.72 -12.97 1.48
C ALA A 70 7.35 -12.28 1.57
N VAL A 71 7.15 -11.49 2.61
CA VAL A 71 5.94 -10.69 2.84
C VAL A 71 6.34 -9.23 2.99
N ILE A 72 5.70 -8.36 2.27
CA ILE A 72 5.78 -6.92 2.45
C ILE A 72 4.44 -6.42 2.98
N GLN A 73 4.49 -5.63 4.02
CA GLN A 73 3.34 -4.88 4.51
C GLN A 73 3.52 -3.42 4.07
N TYR A 74 2.49 -2.88 3.43
CA TYR A 74 2.49 -1.46 3.13
C TYR A 74 2.53 -0.65 4.43
N PRO A 75 3.31 0.44 4.49
CA PRO A 75 3.23 1.34 5.64
C PRO A 75 1.80 1.84 5.78
N VAL A 76 1.31 1.91 7.02
CA VAL A 76 0.00 2.49 7.33
C VAL A 76 -0.02 3.92 6.80
N LEU A 77 -0.82 4.15 5.77
CA LEU A 77 -0.85 5.40 5.01
C LEU A 77 -1.70 6.49 5.68
N SER A 78 -1.97 6.38 6.99
CA SER A 78 -2.71 7.39 7.74
C SER A 78 -2.15 8.82 7.60
N ALA A 79 -0.87 8.94 7.24
CA ALA A 79 -0.21 10.21 6.95
C ALA A 79 -0.29 10.64 5.48
N ALA A 80 -0.71 9.76 4.56
CA ALA A 80 -0.77 10.08 3.14
C ALA A 80 -1.87 11.10 2.84
N THR A 81 -1.59 12.00 1.90
CA THR A 81 -2.45 13.12 1.52
C THR A 81 -2.97 12.92 0.10
N VAL A 82 -4.25 13.13 -0.09
CA VAL A 82 -4.85 13.11 -1.44
C VAL A 82 -4.31 14.27 -2.26
N ARG A 83 -3.59 13.95 -3.33
CA ARG A 83 -3.01 14.94 -4.21
C ARG A 83 -3.95 15.32 -5.34
N HIS A 84 -4.64 14.34 -5.89
CA HIS A 84 -5.54 14.55 -7.00
C HIS A 84 -6.63 13.48 -7.05
N LEU A 85 -7.82 13.87 -7.45
CA LEU A 85 -8.90 12.98 -7.84
C LEU A 85 -9.27 13.28 -9.30
N GLU A 86 -9.25 12.28 -10.15
CA GLU A 86 -9.80 12.36 -11.50
C GLU A 86 -11.05 11.50 -11.62
N VAL A 87 -12.05 11.98 -12.35
CA VAL A 87 -13.28 11.28 -12.66
C VAL A 87 -13.35 11.11 -14.16
N VAL A 88 -13.17 9.89 -14.64
CA VAL A 88 -13.17 9.55 -16.05
C VAL A 88 -14.51 8.91 -16.40
N THR A 89 -15.22 9.48 -17.39
CA THR A 89 -16.47 8.94 -17.90
C THR A 89 -16.20 7.75 -18.81
N LEU A 90 -16.71 6.58 -18.46
CA LEU A 90 -16.67 5.38 -19.30
C LEU A 90 -17.97 5.22 -20.10
N SER A 91 -19.09 5.59 -19.49
CA SER A 91 -20.43 5.67 -20.11
C SER A 91 -21.29 6.62 -19.27
N PRO A 92 -22.50 7.02 -19.71
CA PRO A 92 -23.36 7.93 -18.95
C PRO A 92 -23.67 7.49 -17.51
N SER A 93 -23.63 6.18 -17.23
CA SER A 93 -23.85 5.59 -15.89
C SER A 93 -22.65 4.87 -15.30
N ARG A 94 -21.44 5.01 -15.88
CA ARG A 94 -20.22 4.37 -15.36
C ARG A 94 -19.05 5.33 -15.35
N LEU A 95 -18.46 5.48 -14.19
CA LEU A 95 -17.29 6.31 -13.96
C LEU A 95 -16.10 5.47 -13.49
N LEU A 96 -14.90 5.90 -13.85
CA LEU A 96 -13.66 5.45 -13.26
C LEU A 96 -13.11 6.58 -12.37
N LEU A 97 -12.99 6.33 -11.10
CA LEU A 97 -12.33 7.22 -10.15
C LEU A 97 -10.86 6.87 -10.09
N VAL A 98 -10.00 7.88 -10.19
CA VAL A 98 -8.55 7.74 -10.05
C VAL A 98 -8.09 8.66 -8.92
N VAL A 99 -7.70 8.08 -7.79
CA VAL A 99 -7.20 8.82 -6.62
C VAL A 99 -5.69 8.73 -6.60
N ILE A 100 -5.02 9.87 -6.60
CA ILE A 100 -3.55 9.97 -6.52
C ILE A 100 -3.18 10.53 -5.16
N VAL A 101 -2.31 9.84 -4.44
CA VAL A 101 -1.77 10.29 -3.15
C VAL A 101 -0.31 10.75 -3.27
N ASP A 102 0.15 11.52 -2.30
CA ASP A 102 1.46 12.19 -2.29
C ASP A 102 2.67 11.23 -2.31
N ASN A 103 2.48 10.00 -1.88
CA ASN A 103 3.49 8.95 -1.94
C ASN A 103 3.62 8.26 -3.32
N GLY A 104 2.91 8.77 -4.35
CA GLY A 104 2.92 8.22 -5.71
C GLY A 104 1.96 7.04 -5.94
N ARG A 105 1.17 6.66 -4.94
CA ARG A 105 0.16 5.61 -5.09
C ARG A 105 -1.02 6.11 -5.90
N VAL A 106 -1.51 5.25 -6.80
CA VAL A 106 -2.68 5.51 -7.64
C VAL A 106 -3.73 4.43 -7.40
N GLU A 107 -4.91 4.84 -6.97
CA GLU A 107 -6.05 3.97 -6.77
C GLU A 107 -7.07 4.19 -7.88
N GLN A 108 -7.58 3.09 -8.39
CA GLN A 108 -8.60 3.11 -9.45
C GLN A 108 -9.83 2.31 -9.00
N ARG A 109 -11.00 2.91 -9.10
CA ARG A 109 -12.28 2.27 -8.75
C ARG A 109 -13.34 2.61 -9.77
N MET A 110 -14.08 1.58 -10.18
CA MET A 110 -15.26 1.78 -11.01
C MET A 110 -16.47 2.06 -10.12
N VAL A 111 -17.26 3.04 -10.55
CA VAL A 111 -18.54 3.39 -9.93
C VAL A 111 -19.64 3.24 -10.96
N ALA A 112 -20.70 2.51 -10.61
CA ALA A 112 -21.94 2.51 -11.36
C ALA A 112 -22.87 3.54 -10.74
N LEU A 113 -23.39 4.44 -11.58
CA LEU A 113 -24.42 5.41 -11.20
C LEU A 113 -25.81 4.79 -11.41
N SER A 114 -26.76 5.19 -10.59
CA SER A 114 -28.15 4.68 -10.67
C SER A 114 -28.91 5.22 -11.88
N GLU A 115 -28.46 6.35 -12.41
CA GLU A 115 -29.06 7.07 -13.54
C GLU A 115 -27.97 7.53 -14.50
N ASP A 116 -28.36 7.85 -15.73
CA ASP A 116 -27.46 8.44 -16.71
C ASP A 116 -27.25 9.92 -16.39
N HIS A 117 -26.01 10.39 -16.48
CA HIS A 117 -25.62 11.77 -16.26
C HIS A 117 -24.94 12.34 -17.50
N ASP A 118 -25.18 13.60 -17.78
CA ASP A 118 -24.51 14.32 -18.84
C ASP A 118 -23.11 14.81 -18.46
N GLU A 119 -22.37 15.38 -19.42
CA GLU A 119 -21.01 15.84 -19.21
C GLU A 119 -20.89 16.98 -18.18
N ASP A 120 -21.90 17.87 -18.14
CA ASP A 120 -21.93 19.02 -17.23
C ASP A 120 -22.16 18.55 -15.78
N GLU A 121 -23.05 17.59 -15.59
CA GLU A 121 -23.32 16.98 -14.28
C GLU A 121 -22.08 16.23 -13.77
N ILE A 122 -21.40 15.48 -14.64
CA ILE A 122 -20.17 14.78 -14.29
C ILE A 122 -19.03 15.77 -13.97
N ALA A 123 -18.93 16.87 -14.69
CA ALA A 123 -17.97 17.93 -14.37
C ALA A 123 -18.24 18.55 -12.99
N ARG A 124 -19.51 18.82 -12.65
CA ARG A 124 -19.92 19.28 -11.31
C ARG A 124 -19.56 18.27 -10.20
N LEU A 125 -19.80 16.97 -10.45
CA LEU A 125 -19.41 15.91 -9.53
C LEU A 125 -17.90 15.88 -9.30
N ARG A 126 -17.10 15.98 -10.38
CA ARG A 126 -15.64 16.06 -10.30
C ARG A 126 -15.19 17.23 -9.44
N ASP A 127 -15.74 18.42 -9.68
CA ASP A 127 -15.39 19.64 -8.95
C ASP A 127 -15.71 19.51 -7.46
N LEU A 128 -16.89 19.00 -7.11
CA LEU A 128 -17.33 18.78 -5.74
C LEU A 128 -16.37 17.85 -4.97
N PHE A 129 -16.06 16.69 -5.54
CA PHE A 129 -15.18 15.73 -4.91
C PHE A 129 -13.72 16.17 -4.89
N SER A 130 -13.24 16.82 -5.95
CA SER A 130 -11.89 17.39 -5.99
C SER A 130 -11.71 18.44 -4.91
N ALA A 131 -12.66 19.36 -4.74
CA ALA A 131 -12.62 20.35 -3.67
C ALA A 131 -12.68 19.73 -2.27
N ALA A 132 -13.47 18.68 -2.09
CA ALA A 132 -13.59 17.98 -0.81
C ALA A 132 -12.34 17.21 -0.42
N LEU A 133 -11.57 16.68 -1.39
CA LEU A 133 -10.48 15.75 -1.15
C LEU A 133 -9.08 16.37 -1.24
N HIS A 134 -8.89 17.36 -2.11
CA HIS A 134 -7.58 17.91 -2.42
C HIS A 134 -6.82 18.38 -1.17
N GLY A 135 -5.59 17.92 -1.00
CA GLY A 135 -4.72 18.31 0.10
C GLY A 135 -5.10 17.76 1.48
N LYS A 136 -6.14 16.91 1.57
CA LYS A 136 -6.54 16.29 2.83
C LYS A 136 -5.83 14.97 3.08
N ARG A 137 -5.51 14.68 4.33
CA ARG A 137 -5.07 13.35 4.77
C ARG A 137 -6.19 12.34 4.56
N LEU A 138 -5.87 11.08 4.31
CA LEU A 138 -6.86 10.03 3.99
C LEU A 138 -7.99 9.94 5.02
N GLU A 139 -7.69 10.03 6.32
CA GLU A 139 -8.70 10.02 7.38
C GLU A 139 -9.65 11.23 7.30
N ALA A 140 -9.09 12.44 7.09
CA ALA A 140 -9.87 13.65 6.92
C ALA A 140 -10.61 13.68 5.58
N ALA A 141 -10.06 13.06 4.54
CA ALA A 141 -10.70 12.91 3.24
C ALA A 141 -11.94 12.01 3.32
N SER A 142 -11.86 10.89 4.04
CA SER A 142 -13.02 10.01 4.28
C SER A 142 -14.16 10.74 5.01
N ALA A 143 -13.84 11.51 6.06
CA ALA A 143 -14.83 12.31 6.76
C ALA A 143 -15.46 13.39 5.86
N ALA A 144 -14.64 14.07 5.03
CA ALA A 144 -15.11 15.10 4.11
C ALA A 144 -16.03 14.54 3.01
N VAL A 145 -15.75 13.33 2.52
CA VAL A 145 -16.63 12.63 1.57
C VAL A 145 -17.97 12.28 2.21
N ALA A 146 -17.96 11.82 3.46
CA ALA A 146 -19.19 11.53 4.19
C ALA A 146 -20.03 12.80 4.44
N GLU A 147 -19.38 13.93 4.76
CA GLU A 147 -20.05 15.23 4.90
C GLU A 147 -20.63 15.73 3.58
N LEU A 148 -19.89 15.59 2.48
CA LEU A 148 -20.37 15.92 1.13
C LEU A 148 -21.61 15.10 0.75
N ALA A 149 -21.65 13.81 1.09
CA ALA A 149 -22.81 12.96 0.84
C ALA A 149 -24.08 13.47 1.57
N ASN A 150 -23.93 14.05 2.77
CA ASN A 150 -25.03 14.59 3.56
C ASN A 150 -25.50 15.97 3.04
N SER A 151 -24.60 16.75 2.44
CA SER A 151 -24.88 18.12 1.96
C SER A 151 -25.02 18.21 0.44
N ALA A 152 -25.11 17.09 -0.25
CA ALA A 152 -25.15 17.03 -1.70
C ALA A 152 -26.34 17.77 -2.30
N PRO A 153 -26.17 18.49 -3.43
CA PRO A 153 -27.26 19.05 -4.21
C PRO A 153 -28.32 17.98 -4.54
N GLU A 154 -29.58 18.37 -4.54
CA GLU A 154 -30.69 17.41 -4.67
C GLU A 154 -30.67 16.67 -6.02
N ASP A 155 -30.31 17.38 -7.09
CA ASP A 155 -30.15 16.86 -8.45
C ASP A 155 -28.99 15.87 -8.64
N LEU A 156 -27.96 15.93 -7.80
CA LEU A 156 -26.80 15.06 -7.87
C LEU A 156 -26.68 14.07 -6.69
N ARG A 157 -27.66 14.08 -5.78
CA ARG A 157 -27.59 13.32 -4.52
C ARG A 157 -27.34 11.82 -4.73
N GLY A 158 -28.03 11.20 -5.68
CA GLY A 158 -27.86 9.79 -6.01
C GLY A 158 -26.43 9.46 -6.46
N ALA A 159 -25.91 10.26 -7.40
CA ALA A 159 -24.56 10.10 -7.91
C ALA A 159 -23.51 10.36 -6.84
N VAL A 160 -23.70 11.40 -6.01
CA VAL A 160 -22.79 11.71 -4.89
C VAL A 160 -22.75 10.55 -3.89
N LEU A 161 -23.88 9.95 -3.53
CA LEU A 161 -23.93 8.80 -2.62
C LEU A 161 -23.20 7.58 -3.21
N ASN A 162 -23.40 7.27 -4.49
CA ASN A 162 -22.71 6.15 -5.14
C ASN A 162 -21.20 6.36 -5.17
N ILE A 163 -20.72 7.55 -5.53
CA ILE A 163 -19.30 7.89 -5.54
C ILE A 163 -18.73 7.90 -4.13
N ALA A 164 -19.42 8.50 -3.16
CA ALA A 164 -19.01 8.61 -1.78
C ALA A 164 -18.81 7.23 -1.13
N THR A 165 -19.72 6.30 -1.36
CA THR A 165 -19.62 4.92 -0.84
C THR A 165 -18.31 4.27 -1.29
N VAL A 166 -18.03 4.29 -2.59
CA VAL A 166 -16.82 3.68 -3.17
C VAL A 166 -15.54 4.41 -2.70
N LEU A 167 -15.59 5.75 -2.57
CA LEU A 167 -14.44 6.51 -2.09
C LEU A 167 -14.14 6.24 -0.61
N VAL A 168 -15.16 6.20 0.26
CA VAL A 168 -14.98 5.89 1.68
C VAL A 168 -14.35 4.50 1.85
N GLU A 169 -14.88 3.48 1.18
CA GLU A 169 -14.30 2.15 1.16
C GLU A 169 -12.83 2.19 0.70
N THR A 170 -12.54 2.88 -0.41
CA THR A 170 -11.18 3.00 -0.96
C THR A 170 -10.21 3.69 0.00
N LEU A 171 -10.66 4.71 0.73
CA LEU A 171 -9.83 5.50 1.63
C LEU A 171 -9.61 4.79 2.99
N VAL A 172 -10.56 3.95 3.45
CA VAL A 172 -10.55 3.27 4.75
C VAL A 172 -9.94 1.86 4.68
N GLU A 173 -10.20 1.08 3.61
CA GLU A 173 -9.89 -0.36 3.52
C GLU A 173 -8.40 -0.73 3.65
N ARG A 174 -7.46 0.20 3.73
CA ARG A 174 -6.06 -0.11 3.47
C ARG A 174 -5.04 0.09 4.59
N GLY A 175 -5.48 -0.18 5.83
CA GLY A 175 -4.53 -0.44 6.91
C GLY A 175 -3.79 -1.78 6.83
N ASP A 176 -4.21 -2.71 5.98
CA ASP A 176 -3.81 -4.13 6.09
C ASP A 176 -3.42 -4.84 4.78
N ASP A 177 -3.09 -4.12 3.71
CA ASP A 177 -2.63 -4.75 2.46
C ASP A 177 -1.26 -5.42 2.64
N ARG A 178 -1.25 -6.76 2.65
CA ARG A 178 -0.04 -7.61 2.65
C ARG A 178 0.16 -8.22 1.26
N LEU A 179 1.36 -8.06 0.70
CA LEU A 179 1.80 -8.81 -0.49
C LEU A 179 2.57 -10.06 -0.05
N VAL A 180 2.20 -11.22 -0.59
CA VAL A 180 2.87 -12.51 -0.38
C VAL A 180 3.56 -12.95 -1.66
#